data_422ab072ae5055adac1b3f38af24c9e4
#
_entry.id   422ab072ae5055adac1b3f38af24c9e4
#
_cell.length_a   1.000
_cell.length_b   1.000
_cell.length_c   1.000
_cell.angle_alpha   90.00
_cell.angle_beta   90.00
_cell.angle_gamma   90.00
#
_symmetry.space_group_name_H-M   'P 1'
#
loop_
_entity.id
_entity.type
_entity.pdbx_description
1 polymer ?
#
loop_
_entity_poly.entity_id
_entity_poly.type
_entity_poly.pdbx_seq_one_letter_code
_entity_poly.pdbx_strand_id
1 'polypeptide(L)'
;MTRGKRIYVLDTNVLMHDPTALFKFEEHDVYLPMQVIEELDNGKKGTSEASRNARQVSRFLNELVQESGLDNLADGIPLQRPNELQLRGKQSAGKLRFQTSHFDAGKSFGKVIPDNAILGAILALKEETPDLPVVFVSKDINLRIKAAISGIVSEDYENDRALDDFSLLYTGATELPEDFWKRHGDDLRSWSDKGRTHYEILAQDGEEWYPNQYVYLPGEDEVELRVSRVVGDGKVVLSLVDDFRHGSHAVWGISARNREQNFALNALMDPEIDFVTLLGTAGTGKTLLALAAGLAQTMDQQRYREIIMTRATVSVGEDIGFLPGTEEEKMTPWMGALTDNLEVLTHNQEGGTWGRQATNDLLASRIKIRSMNLMRGRTLLSRYLILDEAQNLTPKQMKTLITRAGPCTKIVCLGNVEQIDTPYLTETTSGLTYAVDRFKNWPHSAHITLRRGERSRLADYASEVL
;
A
#
# COMPACT_ATOMS: atom_id res chain seq x y z
N MET A 1 -1.04 -22.27 -26.80
CA MET A 1 -1.86 -21.45 -27.73
C MET A 1 -1.24 -20.09 -27.78
N THR A 2 -0.66 -19.69 -28.91
CA THR A 2 -0.18 -18.33 -29.13
C THR A 2 -1.39 -17.41 -29.05
N ARG A 3 -1.48 -16.58 -28.02
CA ARG A 3 -2.49 -15.52 -27.93
C ARG A 3 -2.26 -14.59 -29.12
N GLY A 4 -3.25 -14.46 -30.02
CA GLY A 4 -3.16 -13.57 -31.17
C GLY A 4 -2.94 -12.11 -30.73
N LYS A 5 -2.32 -11.30 -31.58
CA LYS A 5 -2.09 -9.87 -31.36
C LYS A 5 -3.42 -9.15 -31.13
N ARG A 6 -3.46 -8.18 -30.20
CA ARG A 6 -4.64 -7.37 -29.85
C ARG A 6 -4.31 -5.89 -29.96
N ILE A 7 -5.34 -5.05 -29.95
CA ILE A 7 -5.21 -3.60 -29.81
C ILE A 7 -5.84 -3.20 -28.49
N TYR A 8 -5.06 -2.58 -27.59
CA TYR A 8 -5.54 -2.04 -26.34
C TYR A 8 -5.76 -0.53 -26.46
N VAL A 9 -6.99 -0.09 -26.23
CA VAL A 9 -7.33 1.33 -26.20
C VAL A 9 -7.28 1.79 -24.76
N LEU A 10 -6.40 2.75 -24.45
CA LEU A 10 -6.22 3.22 -23.09
C LEU A 10 -7.03 4.48 -22.83
N ASP A 11 -7.69 4.49 -21.68
CA ASP A 11 -8.35 5.66 -21.12
C ASP A 11 -7.35 6.61 -20.45
N THR A 12 -7.70 7.88 -20.34
CA THR A 12 -6.92 8.93 -19.71
C THR A 12 -6.59 8.60 -18.28
N ASN A 13 -7.54 8.05 -17.52
CA ASN A 13 -7.37 7.71 -16.11
C ASN A 13 -6.30 6.63 -15.89
N VAL A 14 -6.13 5.69 -16.83
CA VAL A 14 -5.04 4.69 -16.79
C VAL A 14 -3.68 5.37 -16.90
N LEU A 15 -3.53 6.29 -17.83
CA LEU A 15 -2.28 7.00 -18.07
C LEU A 15 -1.94 8.01 -16.97
N MET A 16 -2.96 8.68 -16.41
CA MET A 16 -2.79 9.57 -15.26
C MET A 16 -2.45 8.83 -13.98
N HIS A 17 -2.87 7.57 -13.88
CA HIS A 17 -2.53 6.69 -12.75
C HIS A 17 -1.12 6.11 -12.91
N ASP A 18 -0.82 5.57 -14.10
CA ASP A 18 0.48 4.95 -14.42
C ASP A 18 1.01 5.42 -15.77
N PRO A 19 1.94 6.39 -15.81
CA PRO A 19 2.55 6.87 -17.05
C PRO A 19 3.26 5.78 -17.85
N THR A 20 3.68 4.69 -17.19
CA THR A 20 4.39 3.59 -17.84
C THR A 20 3.45 2.55 -18.45
N ALA A 21 2.14 2.71 -18.30
CA ALA A 21 1.13 1.81 -18.86
C ALA A 21 1.29 1.63 -20.38
N LEU A 22 1.73 2.67 -21.10
CA LEU A 22 2.04 2.59 -22.53
C LEU A 22 2.96 1.42 -22.92
N PHE A 23 3.87 1.01 -22.03
CA PHE A 23 4.91 0.02 -22.27
C PHE A 23 4.61 -1.36 -21.66
N LYS A 24 3.40 -1.58 -21.13
CA LYS A 24 3.08 -2.80 -20.37
C LYS A 24 2.27 -3.84 -21.16
N PHE A 25 1.90 -3.55 -22.39
CA PHE A 25 1.07 -4.44 -23.22
C PHE A 25 1.88 -5.37 -24.13
N GLU A 26 3.15 -5.59 -23.85
CA GLU A 26 4.05 -6.55 -24.50
C GLU A 26 4.02 -6.49 -26.03
N GLU A 27 3.59 -7.58 -26.71
CA GLU A 27 3.50 -7.69 -28.17
C GLU A 27 2.27 -7.01 -28.78
N HIS A 28 1.38 -6.48 -27.95
CA HIS A 28 0.12 -5.90 -28.38
C HIS A 28 0.27 -4.42 -28.75
N ASP A 29 -0.61 -3.95 -29.66
CA ASP A 29 -0.64 -2.54 -30.01
C ASP A 29 -1.43 -1.74 -28.96
N VAL A 30 -1.01 -0.51 -28.73
CA VAL A 30 -1.71 0.48 -27.89
C VAL A 30 -2.29 1.55 -28.81
N TYR A 31 -3.56 1.89 -28.60
CA TYR A 31 -4.25 2.93 -29.36
C TYR A 31 -4.70 4.04 -28.42
N LEU A 32 -4.41 5.29 -28.79
CA LEU A 32 -4.84 6.48 -28.08
C LEU A 32 -5.85 7.29 -28.89
N PRO A 33 -7.12 7.37 -28.43
CA PRO A 33 -8.10 8.32 -28.97
C PRO A 33 -7.63 9.77 -28.84
N MET A 34 -8.03 10.63 -29.76
CA MET A 34 -7.71 12.06 -29.72
C MET A 34 -8.20 12.72 -28.43
N GLN A 35 -9.38 12.33 -27.94
CA GLN A 35 -9.96 12.79 -26.68
C GLN A 35 -9.03 12.53 -25.48
N VAL A 36 -8.36 11.38 -25.45
CA VAL A 36 -7.41 11.05 -24.38
C VAL A 36 -6.21 12.00 -24.39
N ILE A 37 -5.72 12.38 -25.58
CA ILE A 37 -4.60 13.33 -25.70
C ILE A 37 -5.02 14.72 -25.23
N GLU A 38 -6.23 15.18 -25.58
CA GLU A 38 -6.79 16.46 -25.12
C GLU A 38 -6.96 16.50 -23.60
N GLU A 39 -7.46 15.41 -23.00
CA GLU A 39 -7.62 15.31 -21.56
C GLU A 39 -6.27 15.28 -20.84
N LEU A 40 -5.26 14.57 -21.38
CA LEU A 40 -3.90 14.62 -20.86
C LEU A 40 -3.34 16.04 -20.90
N ASP A 41 -3.59 16.80 -21.96
CA ASP A 41 -3.13 18.18 -22.07
C ASP A 41 -3.77 19.10 -21.01
N ASN A 42 -5.08 18.97 -20.84
CA ASN A 42 -5.81 19.67 -19.78
C ASN A 42 -5.35 19.25 -18.36
N GLY A 43 -5.04 17.97 -18.18
CA GLY A 43 -4.58 17.39 -16.93
C GLY A 43 -3.16 17.85 -16.50
N LYS A 44 -2.38 18.47 -17.37
CA LYS A 44 -1.01 18.95 -17.04
C LYS A 44 -1.00 20.10 -16.04
N LYS A 45 -2.12 20.80 -15.86
CA LYS A 45 -2.23 21.97 -15.00
C LYS A 45 -2.29 21.55 -13.53
N GLY A 46 -1.49 22.21 -12.68
CA GLY A 46 -1.44 21.94 -11.24
C GLY A 46 -0.25 21.13 -10.77
N THR A 47 -0.22 20.84 -9.47
CA THR A 47 0.88 20.16 -8.75
C THR A 47 0.52 18.74 -8.29
N SER A 48 -0.71 18.29 -8.55
CA SER A 48 -1.20 16.97 -8.20
C SER A 48 -0.35 15.85 -8.81
N GLU A 49 -0.44 14.64 -8.29
CA GLU A 49 0.23 13.48 -8.87
C GLU A 49 -0.27 13.19 -10.28
N ALA A 50 -1.60 13.26 -10.49
CA ALA A 50 -2.20 13.09 -11.80
C ALA A 50 -1.63 14.10 -12.82
N SER A 51 -1.45 15.38 -12.42
CA SER A 51 -0.86 16.41 -13.29
C SER A 51 0.61 16.13 -13.60
N ARG A 52 1.37 15.60 -12.65
CA ARG A 52 2.76 15.15 -12.90
C ARG A 52 2.81 13.97 -13.85
N ASN A 53 1.91 13.01 -13.65
CA ASN A 53 1.79 11.84 -14.51
C ASN A 53 1.38 12.23 -15.93
N ALA A 54 0.41 13.14 -16.11
CA ALA A 54 0.02 13.67 -17.41
C ALA A 54 1.19 14.32 -18.16
N ARG A 55 2.02 15.11 -17.44
CA ARG A 55 3.26 15.69 -18.02
C ARG A 55 4.27 14.60 -18.40
N GLN A 56 4.41 13.55 -17.61
CA GLN A 56 5.32 12.44 -17.89
C GLN A 56 4.89 11.63 -19.11
N VAL A 57 3.58 11.30 -19.21
CA VAL A 57 3.02 10.64 -20.39
C VAL A 57 3.29 11.48 -21.64
N SER A 58 3.00 12.78 -21.57
CA SER A 58 3.24 13.68 -22.72
C SER A 58 4.69 13.73 -23.13
N ARG A 59 5.63 13.64 -22.20
CA ARG A 59 7.07 13.55 -22.50
C ARG A 59 7.38 12.24 -23.21
N PHE A 60 6.89 11.10 -22.72
CA PHE A 60 7.09 9.80 -23.38
C PHE A 60 6.51 9.79 -24.80
N LEU A 61 5.30 10.34 -24.99
CA LEU A 61 4.71 10.44 -26.33
C LEU A 61 5.57 11.31 -27.24
N ASN A 62 6.07 12.43 -26.77
CA ASN A 62 6.95 13.30 -27.57
C ASN A 62 8.28 12.63 -27.92
N GLU A 63 8.90 11.93 -26.99
CA GLU A 63 10.14 11.17 -27.22
C GLU A 63 9.93 10.09 -28.31
N LEU A 64 8.85 9.28 -28.18
CA LEU A 64 8.50 8.25 -29.17
C LEU A 64 8.25 8.82 -30.56
N VAL A 65 7.56 9.97 -30.67
CA VAL A 65 7.29 10.64 -31.94
C VAL A 65 8.57 11.20 -32.57
N GLN A 66 9.46 11.79 -31.75
CA GLN A 66 10.74 12.33 -32.24
C GLN A 66 11.69 11.25 -32.74
N GLU A 67 11.77 10.12 -32.02
CA GLU A 67 12.62 9.00 -32.40
C GLU A 67 12.17 8.28 -33.66
N SER A 68 10.86 8.20 -33.88
CA SER A 68 10.26 7.48 -35.00
C SER A 68 10.05 8.32 -36.27
N GLY A 69 10.05 9.64 -36.15
CA GLY A 69 9.73 10.58 -37.22
C GLY A 69 8.21 10.70 -37.48
N LEU A 70 7.78 11.86 -38.00
CA LEU A 70 6.35 12.18 -38.22
C LEU A 70 5.72 11.31 -39.33
N ASP A 71 6.51 10.81 -40.28
CA ASP A 71 6.02 10.02 -41.41
C ASP A 71 5.48 8.64 -40.98
N ASN A 72 5.87 8.15 -39.80
CA ASN A 72 5.46 6.84 -39.28
C ASN A 72 4.21 6.87 -38.41
N LEU A 73 3.59 8.03 -38.17
CA LEU A 73 2.42 8.16 -37.32
C LEU A 73 1.22 7.34 -37.81
N ALA A 74 1.01 7.26 -39.14
CA ALA A 74 -0.11 6.52 -39.74
C ALA A 74 0.06 4.99 -39.58
N ASP A 75 1.30 4.47 -39.66
CA ASP A 75 1.61 3.03 -39.55
C ASP A 75 1.80 2.55 -38.09
N GLY A 76 1.79 3.47 -37.17
CA GLY A 76 2.03 3.23 -35.73
C GLY A 76 3.52 3.18 -35.36
N ILE A 77 3.83 3.82 -34.24
CA ILE A 77 5.17 4.00 -33.69
C ILE A 77 5.57 2.78 -32.85
N PRO A 78 6.76 2.17 -33.05
CA PRO A 78 7.23 1.09 -32.18
C PRO A 78 7.29 1.53 -30.71
N LEU A 79 6.69 0.76 -29.80
CA LEU A 79 6.75 0.99 -28.35
C LEU A 79 8.08 0.47 -27.81
N GLN A 80 9.13 1.27 -27.93
CA GLN A 80 10.42 1.00 -27.30
C GLN A 80 10.46 1.70 -25.92
N ARG A 81 10.91 0.98 -24.89
CA ARG A 81 11.06 1.59 -23.57
C ARG A 81 12.20 2.60 -23.59
N PRO A 82 12.02 3.81 -23.06
CA PRO A 82 13.11 4.74 -22.83
C PRO A 82 14.24 4.08 -22.03
N ASN A 83 15.50 4.47 -22.30
CA ASN A 83 16.69 3.89 -21.67
C ASN A 83 16.63 3.87 -20.13
N GLU A 84 15.94 4.83 -19.51
CA GLU A 84 15.71 4.90 -18.05
C GLU A 84 14.82 3.76 -17.51
N LEU A 85 14.03 3.10 -18.36
CA LEU A 85 13.10 2.02 -18.01
C LEU A 85 13.59 0.62 -18.42
N GLN A 86 14.73 0.50 -19.06
CA GLN A 86 15.26 -0.77 -19.60
C GLN A 86 15.74 -1.76 -18.52
N LEU A 87 15.85 -1.36 -17.27
CA LEU A 87 16.53 -2.15 -16.21
C LEU A 87 15.76 -3.39 -15.73
N ARG A 88 14.48 -3.60 -16.07
CA ARG A 88 13.74 -4.85 -15.75
C ARG A 88 12.54 -5.05 -16.67
N GLY A 89 12.59 -5.99 -17.58
CA GLY A 89 11.44 -6.53 -18.30
C GLY A 89 11.65 -6.75 -19.79
N LYS A 90 10.82 -7.61 -20.41
CA LYS A 90 10.78 -7.85 -21.86
C LYS A 90 10.52 -6.54 -22.60
N GLN A 91 11.23 -6.32 -23.71
CA GLN A 91 10.94 -5.21 -24.63
C GLN A 91 9.52 -5.37 -25.18
N SER A 92 8.75 -4.28 -25.18
CA SER A 92 7.46 -4.25 -25.87
C SER A 92 7.73 -4.36 -27.39
N ALA A 93 7.05 -5.29 -28.06
CA ALA A 93 7.11 -5.47 -29.51
C ALA A 93 5.87 -4.87 -30.22
N GLY A 94 4.96 -4.24 -29.45
CA GLY A 94 3.76 -3.59 -29.96
C GLY A 94 4.03 -2.21 -30.56
N LYS A 95 3.00 -1.65 -31.18
CA LYS A 95 3.03 -0.30 -31.76
C LYS A 95 2.05 0.63 -31.03
N LEU A 96 2.44 1.90 -30.89
CA LEU A 96 1.56 2.97 -30.50
C LEU A 96 0.85 3.53 -31.73
N ARG A 97 -0.46 3.56 -31.70
CA ARG A 97 -1.31 4.10 -32.75
C ARG A 97 -2.15 5.25 -32.21
N PHE A 98 -2.39 6.25 -33.03
CA PHE A 98 -3.24 7.39 -32.71
C PHE A 98 -4.50 7.37 -33.57
N GLN A 99 -5.55 8.01 -33.10
CA GLN A 99 -6.74 8.23 -33.86
C GLN A 99 -6.43 9.16 -35.07
N THR A 100 -6.61 8.66 -36.26
CA THR A 100 -6.42 9.42 -37.55
C THR A 100 -7.73 9.70 -38.23
N SER A 101 -8.79 8.93 -37.96
CA SER A 101 -10.12 9.10 -38.54
C SER A 101 -11.04 9.95 -37.67
N HIS A 102 -11.85 10.77 -38.32
CA HIS A 102 -12.90 11.54 -37.66
C HIS A 102 -14.14 10.67 -37.43
N PHE A 103 -14.55 10.55 -36.16
CA PHE A 103 -15.83 9.91 -35.80
C PHE A 103 -16.82 10.95 -35.29
N ASP A 104 -18.04 10.96 -35.86
CA ASP A 104 -19.12 11.83 -35.41
C ASP A 104 -19.88 11.17 -34.23
N ALA A 105 -19.40 11.42 -33.01
CA ALA A 105 -20.00 10.90 -31.75
C ALA A 105 -21.48 11.32 -31.60
N GLY A 106 -21.89 12.43 -32.20
CA GLY A 106 -23.26 12.94 -32.14
C GLY A 106 -24.29 12.02 -32.80
N LYS A 107 -23.89 11.28 -33.83
CA LYS A 107 -24.78 10.33 -34.54
C LYS A 107 -25.04 9.04 -33.75
N SER A 108 -24.06 8.57 -32.96
CA SER A 108 -24.17 7.30 -32.27
C SER A 108 -24.61 7.42 -30.81
N PHE A 109 -24.32 8.54 -30.15
CA PHE A 109 -24.56 8.70 -28.69
C PHE A 109 -25.40 9.92 -28.30
N GLY A 110 -25.89 10.70 -29.29
CA GLY A 110 -26.83 11.83 -29.06
C GLY A 110 -26.24 13.06 -28.36
N LYS A 111 -25.14 12.96 -27.64
CA LYS A 111 -24.40 14.08 -27.02
C LYS A 111 -22.90 13.89 -27.20
N VAL A 112 -22.21 14.98 -27.53
CA VAL A 112 -20.75 15.02 -27.60
C VAL A 112 -20.23 15.30 -26.17
N ILE A 113 -19.99 14.22 -25.44
CA ILE A 113 -19.29 14.25 -24.15
C ILE A 113 -17.98 13.44 -24.26
N PRO A 114 -16.95 13.74 -23.48
CA PRO A 114 -15.64 13.07 -23.59
C PRO A 114 -15.70 11.55 -23.66
N ASP A 115 -16.41 10.92 -22.73
CA ASP A 115 -16.63 9.48 -22.69
C ASP A 115 -17.17 8.90 -24.01
N ASN A 116 -18.17 9.57 -24.59
CA ASN A 116 -18.79 9.13 -25.84
C ASN A 116 -17.85 9.27 -27.06
N ALA A 117 -16.94 10.27 -27.02
CA ALA A 117 -15.92 10.43 -28.03
C ALA A 117 -14.90 9.27 -27.99
N ILE A 118 -14.49 8.83 -26.80
CA ILE A 118 -13.61 7.66 -26.64
C ILE A 118 -14.30 6.39 -27.14
N LEU A 119 -15.53 6.12 -26.69
CA LEU A 119 -16.29 4.94 -27.14
C LEU A 119 -16.55 4.93 -28.66
N GLY A 120 -16.83 6.11 -29.22
CA GLY A 120 -17.01 6.27 -30.68
C GLY A 120 -15.72 5.97 -31.45
N ALA A 121 -14.57 6.43 -30.97
CA ALA A 121 -13.29 6.13 -31.59
C ALA A 121 -12.98 4.62 -31.54
N ILE A 122 -13.37 3.91 -30.46
CA ILE A 122 -13.23 2.46 -30.37
C ILE A 122 -14.10 1.72 -31.37
N LEU A 123 -15.34 2.15 -31.54
CA LEU A 123 -16.25 1.53 -32.52
C LEU A 123 -15.72 1.71 -33.94
N ALA A 124 -15.24 2.91 -34.29
CA ALA A 124 -14.61 3.15 -35.59
C ALA A 124 -13.37 2.27 -35.81
N LEU A 125 -12.51 2.18 -34.79
CA LEU A 125 -11.33 1.33 -34.84
C LEU A 125 -11.69 -0.15 -35.06
N LYS A 126 -12.75 -0.65 -34.43
CA LYS A 126 -13.24 -2.04 -34.67
C LYS A 126 -13.68 -2.28 -36.08
N GLU A 127 -14.31 -1.28 -36.73
CA GLU A 127 -14.69 -1.35 -38.13
C GLU A 127 -13.47 -1.31 -39.08
N GLU A 128 -12.43 -0.52 -38.73
CA GLU A 128 -11.20 -0.42 -39.50
C GLU A 128 -10.28 -1.66 -39.35
N THR A 129 -10.38 -2.37 -38.20
CA THR A 129 -9.51 -3.50 -37.87
C THR A 129 -10.30 -4.76 -37.50
N PRO A 130 -11.11 -5.33 -38.40
CA PRO A 130 -12.00 -6.45 -38.09
C PRO A 130 -11.26 -7.74 -37.68
N ASP A 131 -10.04 -7.90 -38.12
CA ASP A 131 -9.21 -9.08 -37.84
C ASP A 131 -8.47 -9.05 -36.50
N LEU A 132 -8.47 -7.90 -35.82
CA LEU A 132 -7.76 -7.72 -34.53
C LEU A 132 -8.75 -7.46 -33.39
N PRO A 133 -8.69 -8.25 -32.30
CA PRO A 133 -9.49 -7.96 -31.13
C PRO A 133 -9.11 -6.60 -30.53
N VAL A 134 -10.11 -5.72 -30.35
CA VAL A 134 -9.97 -4.43 -29.70
C VAL A 134 -10.50 -4.52 -28.29
N VAL A 135 -9.68 -4.13 -27.31
CA VAL A 135 -9.99 -4.17 -25.87
C VAL A 135 -9.82 -2.76 -25.30
N PHE A 136 -10.85 -2.26 -24.66
CA PHE A 136 -10.80 -0.98 -23.94
C PHE A 136 -10.31 -1.17 -22.50
N VAL A 137 -9.35 -0.38 -22.07
CA VAL A 137 -8.78 -0.43 -20.70
C VAL A 137 -9.09 0.87 -19.99
N SER A 138 -9.85 0.79 -18.91
CA SER A 138 -10.21 1.95 -18.08
C SER A 138 -10.35 1.56 -16.62
N LYS A 139 -9.94 2.46 -15.71
CA LYS A 139 -10.19 2.33 -14.26
C LYS A 139 -11.60 2.81 -13.87
N ASP A 140 -12.32 3.49 -14.75
CA ASP A 140 -13.69 3.94 -14.51
C ASP A 140 -14.69 2.82 -14.79
N ILE A 141 -15.32 2.32 -13.72
CA ILE A 141 -16.35 1.28 -13.78
C ILE A 141 -17.52 1.70 -14.64
N ASN A 142 -17.99 2.94 -14.52
CA ASN A 142 -19.15 3.44 -15.27
C ASN A 142 -18.85 3.49 -16.77
N LEU A 143 -17.63 3.90 -17.12
CA LEU A 143 -17.21 3.93 -18.52
C LEU A 143 -17.05 2.52 -19.10
N ARG A 144 -16.55 1.54 -18.30
CA ARG A 144 -16.52 0.13 -18.70
C ARG A 144 -17.93 -0.45 -18.89
N ILE A 145 -18.90 -0.09 -18.04
CA ILE A 145 -20.31 -0.51 -18.20
C ILE A 145 -20.88 0.07 -19.50
N LYS A 146 -20.67 1.37 -19.78
CA LYS A 146 -21.08 1.99 -21.04
C LYS A 146 -20.46 1.29 -22.26
N ALA A 147 -19.17 0.96 -22.19
CA ALA A 147 -18.47 0.22 -23.23
C ALA A 147 -19.10 -1.16 -23.46
N ALA A 148 -19.39 -1.92 -22.41
CA ALA A 148 -20.02 -3.24 -22.51
C ALA A 148 -21.41 -3.16 -23.13
N ILE A 149 -22.24 -2.17 -22.75
CA ILE A 149 -23.57 -1.92 -23.38
C ILE A 149 -23.44 -1.63 -24.88
N SER A 150 -22.35 -0.97 -25.27
CA SER A 150 -22.05 -0.65 -26.69
C SER A 150 -21.38 -1.80 -27.46
N GLY A 151 -21.24 -2.99 -26.87
CA GLY A 151 -20.60 -4.15 -27.47
C GLY A 151 -19.08 -4.05 -27.57
N ILE A 152 -18.47 -3.22 -26.74
CA ILE A 152 -17.00 -3.07 -26.62
C ILE A 152 -16.52 -3.95 -25.47
N VAL A 153 -15.53 -4.82 -25.74
CA VAL A 153 -14.85 -5.58 -24.71
C VAL A 153 -14.01 -4.62 -23.88
N SER A 154 -14.20 -4.62 -22.58
CA SER A 154 -13.46 -3.73 -21.67
C SER A 154 -12.86 -4.48 -20.50
N GLU A 155 -11.67 -4.04 -20.06
CA GLU A 155 -10.91 -4.60 -18.96
C GLU A 155 -10.51 -3.49 -17.99
N ASP A 156 -10.33 -3.85 -16.71
CA ASP A 156 -9.69 -2.97 -15.73
C ASP A 156 -8.17 -2.96 -15.97
N TYR A 157 -7.51 -1.87 -15.56
CA TYR A 157 -6.05 -1.81 -15.58
C TYR A 157 -5.49 -2.51 -14.34
N GLU A 158 -5.10 -3.78 -14.49
CA GLU A 158 -4.78 -4.69 -13.37
C GLU A 158 -3.29 -4.72 -12.96
N ASN A 159 -2.41 -4.04 -13.68
CA ASN A 159 -0.96 -4.10 -13.43
C ASN A 159 -0.50 -3.59 -12.05
N ASP A 160 -1.42 -3.01 -11.27
CA ASP A 160 -1.16 -2.50 -9.92
C ASP A 160 -1.74 -3.40 -8.83
N ARG A 161 -2.45 -4.48 -9.17
CA ARG A 161 -3.00 -5.39 -8.18
C ARG A 161 -1.89 -6.17 -7.51
N ALA A 162 -1.84 -6.12 -6.19
CA ALA A 162 -0.99 -6.97 -5.38
C ALA A 162 -1.53 -8.40 -5.35
N LEU A 163 -2.87 -8.54 -5.37
CA LEU A 163 -3.61 -9.78 -5.23
C LEU A 163 -4.83 -9.75 -6.14
N ASP A 164 -5.24 -10.92 -6.64
CA ASP A 164 -6.47 -11.08 -7.39
C ASP A 164 -7.72 -10.90 -6.51
N ASP A 165 -7.62 -11.29 -5.24
CA ASP A 165 -8.64 -11.17 -4.22
C ASP A 165 -8.01 -10.70 -2.90
N PHE A 166 -8.61 -9.71 -2.25
CA PHE A 166 -8.14 -9.19 -0.97
C PHE A 166 -8.23 -10.23 0.16
N SER A 167 -9.16 -11.18 0.09
CA SER A 167 -9.26 -12.29 1.06
C SER A 167 -8.00 -13.16 1.13
N LEU A 168 -7.17 -13.12 0.07
CA LEU A 168 -5.87 -13.80 0.00
C LEU A 168 -4.73 -13.01 0.65
N LEU A 169 -4.99 -11.82 1.19
CA LEU A 169 -3.95 -11.03 1.83
C LEU A 169 -3.42 -11.75 3.06
N TYR A 170 -2.09 -11.85 3.12
CA TYR A 170 -1.38 -12.36 4.28
C TYR A 170 -1.75 -11.57 5.55
N THR A 171 -2.23 -12.27 6.57
CA THR A 171 -2.74 -11.63 7.80
C THR A 171 -1.69 -11.45 8.90
N GLY A 172 -0.52 -12.07 8.72
CA GLY A 172 0.56 -12.07 9.71
C GLY A 172 0.39 -13.07 10.84
N ALA A 173 -0.80 -13.64 11.02
CA ALA A 173 -1.09 -14.63 12.06
C ALA A 173 -1.90 -15.79 11.50
N THR A 174 -1.59 -17.01 11.93
CA THR A 174 -2.25 -18.24 11.48
C THR A 174 -2.53 -19.14 12.68
N GLU A 175 -3.75 -19.67 12.72
CA GLU A 175 -4.13 -20.72 13.67
C GLU A 175 -3.58 -22.07 13.21
N LEU A 176 -2.88 -22.75 14.12
CA LEU A 176 -2.36 -24.08 13.87
C LEU A 176 -3.43 -25.13 14.17
N PRO A 177 -3.44 -26.26 13.45
CA PRO A 177 -4.35 -27.35 13.74
C PRO A 177 -4.06 -27.96 15.13
N GLU A 178 -5.09 -28.45 15.82
CA GLU A 178 -4.97 -29.04 17.17
C GLU A 178 -3.95 -30.18 17.25
N ASP A 179 -3.80 -30.93 16.15
CA ASP A 179 -2.85 -32.04 16.04
C ASP A 179 -1.44 -31.63 15.57
N PHE A 180 -1.13 -30.34 15.52
CA PHE A 180 0.13 -29.78 15.03
C PHE A 180 1.37 -30.44 15.64
N TRP A 181 1.45 -30.49 16.98
CA TRP A 181 2.59 -31.09 17.68
C TRP A 181 2.70 -32.60 17.42
N LYS A 182 1.56 -33.28 17.22
CA LYS A 182 1.55 -34.69 16.89
C LYS A 182 2.05 -34.96 15.48
N ARG A 183 1.72 -34.08 14.52
CA ARG A 183 2.18 -34.19 13.12
C ARG A 183 3.68 -33.98 12.99
N HIS A 184 4.26 -33.07 13.79
CA HIS A 184 5.68 -32.72 13.75
C HIS A 184 6.51 -33.43 14.82
N GLY A 185 5.92 -34.36 15.62
CA GLY A 185 6.54 -34.94 16.80
C GLY A 185 7.86 -35.66 16.53
N ASP A 186 7.98 -36.35 15.39
CA ASP A 186 9.16 -37.16 15.05
C ASP A 186 10.39 -36.27 14.68
N ASP A 187 10.15 -35.05 14.16
CA ASP A 187 11.19 -34.15 13.70
C ASP A 187 11.39 -32.92 14.61
N LEU A 188 10.62 -32.86 15.71
CA LEU A 188 10.62 -31.76 16.65
C LEU A 188 11.93 -31.71 17.45
N ARG A 189 12.63 -30.60 17.38
CA ARG A 189 13.75 -30.25 18.26
C ARG A 189 13.42 -29.01 19.06
N SER A 190 13.73 -29.00 20.35
CA SER A 190 13.54 -27.84 21.20
C SER A 190 14.82 -27.50 21.95
N TRP A 191 15.07 -26.19 22.11
CA TRP A 191 16.18 -25.65 22.91
C TRP A 191 15.80 -24.29 23.50
N SER A 192 16.57 -23.88 24.49
CA SER A 192 16.43 -22.54 25.08
C SER A 192 17.65 -21.70 24.79
N ASP A 193 17.45 -20.49 24.27
CA ASP A 193 18.50 -19.49 24.05
C ASP A 193 18.03 -18.13 24.55
N LYS A 194 18.91 -17.44 25.32
CA LYS A 194 18.64 -16.11 25.90
C LYS A 194 17.28 -15.98 26.58
N GLY A 195 16.86 -17.03 27.28
CA GLY A 195 15.60 -17.06 28.03
C GLY A 195 14.35 -17.31 27.17
N ARG A 196 14.49 -17.59 25.86
CA ARG A 196 13.39 -17.97 24.96
C ARG A 196 13.49 -19.41 24.56
N THR A 197 12.34 -20.08 24.50
CA THR A 197 12.24 -21.45 23.98
C THR A 197 12.02 -21.39 22.47
N HIS A 198 12.79 -22.22 21.78
CA HIS A 198 12.74 -22.38 20.33
C HIS A 198 12.37 -23.81 19.98
N TYR A 199 11.64 -23.97 18.88
CA TYR A 199 11.25 -25.25 18.31
C TYR A 199 11.67 -25.27 16.84
N GLU A 200 12.39 -26.31 16.41
CA GLU A 200 12.68 -26.57 15.00
C GLU A 200 11.78 -27.69 14.52
N ILE A 201 11.10 -27.47 13.43
CA ILE A 201 10.23 -28.43 12.74
C ILE A 201 10.60 -28.53 11.27
N LEU A 202 10.18 -29.60 10.59
CA LEU A 202 10.21 -29.70 9.13
C LEU A 202 8.84 -29.31 8.59
N ALA A 203 8.79 -28.36 7.65
CA ALA A 203 7.57 -27.98 6.96
C ALA A 203 7.04 -29.17 6.17
N GLN A 204 5.73 -29.42 6.26
CA GLN A 204 5.05 -30.47 5.49
C GLN A 204 4.59 -29.93 4.14
N ASP A 205 4.30 -30.83 3.20
CA ASP A 205 3.80 -30.47 1.87
C ASP A 205 2.50 -29.63 1.98
N GLY A 206 2.52 -28.46 1.36
CA GLY A 206 1.39 -27.53 1.37
C GLY A 206 1.40 -26.51 2.52
N GLU A 207 2.37 -26.58 3.44
CA GLU A 207 2.54 -25.55 4.48
C GLU A 207 3.41 -24.40 3.95
N GLU A 208 2.89 -23.17 4.07
CA GLU A 208 3.63 -21.95 3.75
C GLU A 208 4.03 -21.21 5.04
N TRP A 209 5.31 -20.97 5.20
CA TRP A 209 5.88 -20.31 6.35
C TRP A 209 6.62 -19.05 5.95
N TYR A 210 6.32 -17.95 6.64
CA TYR A 210 6.96 -16.64 6.38
C TYR A 210 7.75 -16.17 7.59
N PRO A 211 8.92 -15.54 7.42
CA PRO A 211 9.63 -14.90 8.51
C PRO A 211 8.73 -13.92 9.28
N ASN A 212 8.82 -13.93 10.60
CA ASN A 212 8.00 -13.10 11.50
C ASN A 212 6.48 -13.31 11.40
N GLN A 213 6.05 -14.43 10.80
CA GLN A 213 4.67 -14.89 10.93
C GLN A 213 4.41 -15.33 12.36
N TYR A 214 3.27 -14.95 12.91
CA TYR A 214 2.81 -15.45 14.19
C TYR A 214 1.89 -16.63 14.00
N VAL A 215 2.03 -17.63 14.88
CA VAL A 215 1.19 -18.82 14.86
C VAL A 215 0.74 -19.13 16.27
N TYR A 216 -0.45 -19.69 16.40
CA TYR A 216 -1.01 -20.02 17.71
C TYR A 216 -1.85 -21.28 17.68
N LEU A 217 -1.85 -21.99 18.80
CA LEU A 217 -2.72 -23.13 19.07
C LEU A 217 -3.88 -22.65 19.93
N PRO A 218 -5.13 -22.86 19.50
CA PRO A 218 -6.29 -22.59 20.34
C PRO A 218 -6.43 -23.68 21.43
N GLY A 219 -6.96 -23.35 22.60
CA GLY A 219 -7.27 -24.31 23.63
C GLY A 219 -6.83 -23.90 25.03
N GLU A 220 -6.92 -24.86 25.99
CA GLU A 220 -6.55 -24.61 27.41
C GLU A 220 -5.04 -24.33 27.57
N ASP A 221 -4.19 -24.93 26.74
CA ASP A 221 -2.75 -24.69 26.66
C ASP A 221 -2.44 -23.74 25.48
N GLU A 222 -2.93 -22.51 25.53
CA GLU A 222 -2.73 -21.51 24.50
C GLU A 222 -1.23 -21.21 24.28
N VAL A 223 -0.68 -21.67 23.16
CA VAL A 223 0.72 -21.43 22.79
C VAL A 223 0.78 -20.45 21.66
N GLU A 224 1.51 -19.36 21.84
CA GLU A 224 1.76 -18.34 20.84
C GLU A 224 3.24 -18.33 20.45
N LEU A 225 3.49 -18.47 19.16
CA LEU A 225 4.83 -18.59 18.59
C LEU A 225 5.01 -17.60 17.44
N ARG A 226 6.27 -17.27 17.18
CA ARG A 226 6.71 -16.53 16.01
C ARG A 226 7.65 -17.40 15.18
N VAL A 227 7.49 -17.36 13.87
CA VAL A 227 8.46 -17.92 12.92
C VAL A 227 9.71 -17.05 12.93
N SER A 228 10.74 -17.48 13.64
CA SER A 228 12.00 -16.74 13.76
C SER A 228 12.85 -16.87 12.51
N ARG A 229 12.77 -18.04 11.85
CA ARG A 229 13.58 -18.31 10.66
C ARG A 229 12.96 -19.42 9.82
N VAL A 230 13.00 -19.23 8.50
CA VAL A 230 12.71 -20.26 7.50
C VAL A 230 14.02 -20.59 6.81
N VAL A 231 14.41 -21.87 6.81
CA VAL A 231 15.68 -22.35 6.24
C VAL A 231 15.39 -23.09 4.95
N GLY A 232 16.28 -23.00 3.97
CA GLY A 232 16.09 -23.54 2.62
C GLY A 232 15.85 -25.06 2.51
N ASP A 233 16.10 -25.83 3.59
CA ASP A 233 15.89 -27.28 3.65
C ASP A 233 14.48 -27.65 4.19
N GLY A 234 13.52 -26.73 4.14
CA GLY A 234 12.18 -26.94 4.71
C GLY A 234 12.13 -26.83 6.24
N LYS A 235 13.23 -26.48 6.90
CA LYS A 235 13.25 -26.27 8.35
C LYS A 235 12.68 -24.93 8.74
N VAL A 236 11.84 -24.94 9.75
CA VAL A 236 11.22 -23.76 10.33
C VAL A 236 11.55 -23.68 11.81
N VAL A 237 12.04 -22.54 12.26
CA VAL A 237 12.31 -22.28 13.67
C VAL A 237 11.22 -21.37 14.23
N LEU A 238 10.50 -21.89 15.19
CA LEU A 238 9.45 -21.19 15.95
C LEU A 238 10.02 -20.77 17.31
N SER A 239 9.65 -19.60 17.79
CA SER A 239 10.06 -19.08 19.12
C SER A 239 8.83 -18.62 19.89
N LEU A 240 8.79 -18.88 21.20
CA LEU A 240 7.76 -18.32 22.05
C LEU A 240 7.78 -16.79 21.97
N VAL A 241 6.60 -16.17 21.92
CA VAL A 241 6.45 -14.73 21.97
C VAL A 241 6.48 -14.19 23.40
N ASP A 242 6.86 -12.92 23.54
CA ASP A 242 6.75 -12.24 24.83
C ASP A 242 5.27 -11.90 25.11
N ASP A 243 4.83 -12.02 26.35
CA ASP A 243 3.47 -11.69 26.74
C ASP A 243 3.36 -10.27 27.28
N PHE A 244 2.81 -9.38 26.48
CA PHE A 244 2.53 -7.98 26.81
C PHE A 244 1.11 -7.74 27.37
N ARG A 245 0.34 -8.78 27.67
CA ARG A 245 -1.01 -8.66 28.24
C ARG A 245 -0.98 -8.31 29.73
N HIS A 246 0.10 -8.68 30.42
CA HIS A 246 0.24 -8.39 31.84
C HIS A 246 0.84 -6.99 32.09
N GLY A 247 0.32 -6.29 33.07
CA GLY A 247 0.77 -4.92 33.41
C GLY A 247 2.26 -4.79 33.77
N SER A 248 2.88 -5.87 34.25
CA SER A 248 4.33 -5.93 34.52
C SER A 248 5.20 -5.82 33.26
N HIS A 249 4.64 -6.15 32.10
CA HIS A 249 5.31 -6.10 30.79
C HIS A 249 4.71 -5.03 29.89
N ALA A 250 4.00 -4.05 30.45
CA ALA A 250 3.40 -2.96 29.69
C ALA A 250 4.47 -2.15 28.92
N VAL A 251 4.17 -1.83 27.68
CA VAL A 251 5.01 -0.96 26.85
C VAL A 251 4.52 0.47 27.00
N TRP A 252 5.27 1.32 27.65
CA TRP A 252 4.88 2.71 27.95
C TRP A 252 3.51 2.82 28.63
N GLY A 253 3.22 1.93 29.56
CA GLY A 253 1.94 1.85 30.28
C GLY A 253 0.80 1.20 29.48
N ILE A 254 1.04 0.72 28.27
CA ILE A 254 0.05 0.04 27.42
C ILE A 254 0.30 -1.46 27.46
N SER A 255 -0.74 -2.22 27.82
CA SER A 255 -0.79 -3.68 27.74
C SER A 255 -1.65 -4.12 26.56
N ALA A 256 -1.29 -5.24 25.94
CA ALA A 256 -2.11 -5.87 24.90
C ALA A 256 -3.43 -6.37 25.53
N ARG A 257 -4.55 -6.15 24.87
CA ARG A 257 -5.89 -6.59 25.32
C ARG A 257 -6.32 -7.90 24.65
N ASN A 258 -5.70 -8.23 23.54
CA ASN A 258 -5.98 -9.45 22.78
C ASN A 258 -4.69 -9.96 22.13
N ARG A 259 -4.79 -11.13 21.48
CA ARG A 259 -3.67 -11.83 20.83
C ARG A 259 -3.04 -11.00 19.73
N GLU A 260 -3.84 -10.41 18.85
CA GLU A 260 -3.31 -9.64 17.72
C GLU A 260 -2.53 -8.40 18.20
N GLN A 261 -3.00 -7.73 19.26
CA GLN A 261 -2.27 -6.64 19.89
C GLN A 261 -0.96 -7.11 20.57
N ASN A 262 -0.95 -8.33 21.14
CA ASN A 262 0.27 -8.93 21.66
C ASN A 262 1.27 -9.18 20.53
N PHE A 263 0.85 -9.74 19.40
CA PHE A 263 1.70 -9.94 18.24
C PHE A 263 2.22 -8.61 17.66
N ALA A 264 1.35 -7.59 17.59
CA ALA A 264 1.74 -6.26 17.14
C ALA A 264 2.84 -5.66 18.03
N LEU A 265 2.72 -5.75 19.36
CA LEU A 265 3.76 -5.27 20.28
C LEU A 265 5.07 -6.06 20.13
N ASN A 266 5.01 -7.38 19.96
CA ASN A 266 6.19 -8.20 19.68
C ASN A 266 6.90 -7.75 18.40
N ALA A 267 6.16 -7.49 17.32
CA ALA A 267 6.73 -7.00 16.07
C ALA A 267 7.30 -5.58 16.18
N LEU A 268 6.57 -4.69 16.85
CA LEU A 268 6.97 -3.29 17.02
C LEU A 268 8.22 -3.14 17.89
N MET A 269 8.33 -3.93 18.95
CA MET A 269 9.43 -3.86 19.91
C MET A 269 10.70 -4.61 19.46
N ASP A 270 10.57 -5.53 18.47
CA ASP A 270 11.73 -6.30 17.98
C ASP A 270 12.71 -5.37 17.23
N PRO A 271 13.96 -5.31 17.69
CA PRO A 271 14.99 -4.50 17.07
C PRO A 271 15.40 -4.94 15.66
N GLU A 272 15.20 -6.19 15.30
CA GLU A 272 15.61 -6.75 14.01
C GLU A 272 14.54 -6.52 12.91
N ILE A 273 13.37 -6.01 13.28
CA ILE A 273 12.30 -5.71 12.33
C ILE A 273 12.32 -4.21 11.99
N ASP A 274 12.66 -3.89 10.76
CA ASP A 274 12.77 -2.52 10.25
C ASP A 274 11.46 -1.99 9.66
N PHE A 275 10.58 -2.90 9.18
CA PHE A 275 9.33 -2.54 8.53
C PHE A 275 8.15 -3.30 9.14
N VAL A 276 7.22 -2.58 9.74
CA VAL A 276 6.01 -3.14 10.35
C VAL A 276 4.76 -2.57 9.68
N THR A 277 3.81 -3.43 9.34
CA THR A 277 2.51 -3.04 8.84
C THR A 277 1.40 -3.52 9.77
N LEU A 278 0.53 -2.62 10.20
CA LEU A 278 -0.64 -2.91 11.04
C LEU A 278 -1.90 -2.55 10.26
N LEU A 279 -2.68 -3.56 9.89
CA LEU A 279 -4.00 -3.41 9.31
C LEU A 279 -5.08 -3.61 10.38
N GLY A 280 -6.22 -2.97 10.19
CA GLY A 280 -7.40 -3.18 11.03
C GLY A 280 -8.35 -1.99 10.99
N THR A 281 -9.59 -2.22 11.39
CA THR A 281 -10.63 -1.19 11.47
C THR A 281 -10.29 -0.10 12.51
N ALA A 282 -11.02 1.00 12.51
CA ALA A 282 -10.87 2.04 13.54
C ALA A 282 -11.12 1.47 14.94
N GLY A 283 -10.37 1.93 15.95
CA GLY A 283 -10.52 1.47 17.34
C GLY A 283 -9.80 0.16 17.69
N THR A 284 -9.03 -0.45 16.77
CA THR A 284 -8.23 -1.66 17.06
C THR A 284 -6.92 -1.37 17.82
N GLY A 285 -6.59 -0.10 18.07
CA GLY A 285 -5.43 0.31 18.84
C GLY A 285 -4.13 0.50 18.04
N LYS A 286 -4.15 0.43 16.70
CA LYS A 286 -2.97 0.55 15.83
C LYS A 286 -2.04 1.72 16.21
N THR A 287 -2.60 2.91 16.26
CA THR A 287 -1.85 4.14 16.51
C THR A 287 -1.31 4.17 17.94
N LEU A 288 -2.11 3.74 18.91
CA LEU A 288 -1.73 3.67 20.31
C LEU A 288 -0.53 2.71 20.52
N LEU A 289 -0.62 1.49 19.95
CA LEU A 289 0.46 0.50 20.05
C LEU A 289 1.74 0.98 19.37
N ALA A 290 1.63 1.58 18.18
CA ALA A 290 2.77 2.12 17.44
C ALA A 290 3.47 3.26 18.20
N LEU A 291 2.69 4.16 18.80
CA LEU A 291 3.23 5.26 19.63
C LEU A 291 3.87 4.75 20.92
N ALA A 292 3.22 3.84 21.64
CA ALA A 292 3.76 3.27 22.86
C ALA A 292 5.12 2.59 22.60
N ALA A 293 5.20 1.75 21.56
CA ALA A 293 6.44 1.09 21.17
C ALA A 293 7.51 2.09 20.67
N GLY A 294 7.10 3.13 19.95
CA GLY A 294 8.01 4.19 19.50
C GLY A 294 8.59 4.99 20.67
N LEU A 295 7.77 5.33 21.67
CA LEU A 295 8.20 6.04 22.87
C LEU A 295 9.13 5.20 23.71
N ALA A 296 8.81 3.94 23.98
CA ALA A 296 9.69 3.04 24.72
C ALA A 296 11.10 2.95 24.07
N GLN A 297 11.15 2.81 22.74
CA GLN A 297 12.42 2.69 22.03
C GLN A 297 13.16 4.02 21.84
N THR A 298 12.46 5.16 21.87
CA THR A 298 13.07 6.49 21.72
C THR A 298 13.48 7.09 23.05
N MET A 299 12.63 6.94 24.09
CA MET A 299 12.83 7.58 25.38
C MET A 299 13.62 6.68 26.34
N ASP A 300 13.20 5.42 26.50
CA ASP A 300 13.77 4.52 27.49
C ASP A 300 15.03 3.80 26.95
N GLN A 301 14.94 3.27 25.73
CA GLN A 301 16.03 2.52 25.12
C GLN A 301 17.02 3.38 24.31
N GLN A 302 16.66 4.63 24.01
CA GLN A 302 17.45 5.60 23.22
C GLN A 302 17.93 5.05 21.86
N ARG A 303 17.15 4.11 21.27
CA ARG A 303 17.46 3.46 20.02
C ARG A 303 17.24 4.40 18.82
N TYR A 304 16.16 5.18 18.87
CA TYR A 304 15.84 6.18 17.86
C TYR A 304 15.99 7.58 18.44
N ARG A 305 16.35 8.55 17.58
CA ARG A 305 16.54 9.96 17.99
C ARG A 305 15.22 10.67 18.22
N GLU A 306 14.23 10.37 17.36
CA GLU A 306 12.91 10.97 17.42
C GLU A 306 11.90 10.08 16.71
N ILE A 307 10.63 10.28 17.03
CA ILE A 307 9.49 9.71 16.33
C ILE A 307 9.04 10.72 15.28
N ILE A 308 8.93 10.31 14.04
CA ILE A 308 8.31 11.10 12.98
C ILE A 308 6.93 10.51 12.70
N MET A 309 5.91 11.34 12.81
CA MET A 309 4.55 10.95 12.44
C MET A 309 4.12 11.69 11.18
N THR A 310 3.60 10.94 10.23
CA THR A 310 3.05 11.45 8.99
C THR A 310 1.75 10.73 8.67
N ARG A 311 0.89 11.36 7.90
CA ARG A 311 -0.38 10.79 7.45
C ARG A 311 -0.47 10.89 5.93
N ALA A 312 -0.99 9.83 5.31
CA ALA A 312 -1.38 9.90 3.91
C ALA A 312 -2.63 10.77 3.80
N THR A 313 -2.47 11.98 3.26
CA THR A 313 -3.59 12.90 3.04
C THR A 313 -4.10 12.76 1.61
N VAL A 314 -5.40 12.56 1.46
CA VAL A 314 -6.08 12.71 0.17
C VAL A 314 -6.39 14.20 0.02
N SER A 315 -5.85 14.84 -1.01
CA SER A 315 -6.17 16.25 -1.28
C SER A 315 -7.59 16.35 -1.81
N VAL A 316 -8.54 16.54 -0.91
CA VAL A 316 -9.90 16.92 -1.27
C VAL A 316 -9.90 18.45 -1.43
N GLY A 317 -9.49 18.94 -2.59
CA GLY A 317 -9.73 20.31 -3.04
C GLY A 317 -8.71 21.39 -2.65
N GLU A 318 -7.94 21.27 -1.58
CA GLU A 318 -6.92 22.29 -1.23
C GLU A 318 -5.54 21.66 -0.95
N ASP A 319 -4.54 22.16 -1.63
CA ASP A 319 -3.14 21.80 -1.38
C ASP A 319 -2.70 22.38 -0.02
N ILE A 320 -2.23 21.54 0.89
CA ILE A 320 -1.71 21.92 2.22
C ILE A 320 -0.68 23.07 2.11
N GLY A 321 -0.02 23.22 0.95
CA GLY A 321 0.93 24.28 0.65
C GLY A 321 0.36 25.70 0.76
N PHE A 322 -0.94 25.90 0.53
CA PHE A 322 -1.59 27.21 0.57
C PHE A 322 -2.09 27.64 1.95
N LEU A 323 -2.10 26.77 2.94
CA LEU A 323 -2.48 27.15 4.30
C LEU A 323 -1.38 28.01 4.94
N PRO A 324 -1.71 29.13 5.63
CA PRO A 324 -0.73 29.91 6.39
C PRO A 324 -0.26 29.14 7.64
N GLY A 325 0.96 29.39 8.09
CA GLY A 325 1.53 28.80 9.31
C GLY A 325 2.67 27.83 9.07
N THR A 326 3.21 27.29 10.16
CA THR A 326 4.27 26.28 10.15
C THR A 326 3.76 24.93 9.63
N GLU A 327 4.66 24.02 9.25
CA GLU A 327 4.30 22.68 8.82
C GLU A 327 3.46 21.92 9.87
N GLU A 328 3.84 22.06 11.13
CA GLU A 328 3.16 21.42 12.27
C GLU A 328 1.74 21.99 12.43
N GLU A 329 1.57 23.30 12.36
CA GLU A 329 0.25 23.96 12.40
C GLU A 329 -0.67 23.52 11.26
N LYS A 330 -0.13 23.38 10.06
CA LYS A 330 -0.87 22.93 8.89
C LYS A 330 -1.33 21.47 9.00
N MET A 331 -0.56 20.63 9.68
CA MET A 331 -0.87 19.22 9.88
C MET A 331 -1.76 18.95 11.11
N THR A 332 -1.87 19.91 12.05
CA THR A 332 -2.64 19.75 13.31
C THR A 332 -4.08 19.29 13.12
N PRO A 333 -4.88 19.81 12.15
CA PRO A 333 -6.25 19.34 11.96
C PRO A 333 -6.38 17.84 11.65
N TRP A 334 -5.37 17.26 11.01
CA TRP A 334 -5.36 15.83 10.66
C TRP A 334 -4.71 14.93 11.71
N MET A 335 -4.19 15.53 12.79
CA MET A 335 -3.47 14.81 13.84
C MET A 335 -4.27 14.67 15.15
N GLY A 336 -5.59 14.90 15.11
CA GLY A 336 -6.46 14.74 16.29
C GLY A 336 -6.31 13.37 16.96
N ALA A 337 -6.29 12.31 16.16
CA ALA A 337 -6.06 10.95 16.67
C ALA A 337 -4.70 10.77 17.39
N LEU A 338 -3.65 11.52 17.01
CA LEU A 338 -2.38 11.54 17.73
C LEU A 338 -2.55 12.17 19.11
N THR A 339 -3.21 13.33 19.19
CA THR A 339 -3.43 14.05 20.45
C THR A 339 -4.21 13.19 21.43
N ASP A 340 -5.31 12.56 20.98
CA ASP A 340 -6.12 11.66 21.79
C ASP A 340 -5.29 10.47 22.34
N ASN A 341 -4.46 9.86 21.51
CA ASN A 341 -3.60 8.76 21.92
C ASN A 341 -2.49 9.23 22.90
N LEU A 342 -1.94 10.43 22.73
CA LEU A 342 -0.97 10.99 23.66
C LEU A 342 -1.60 11.30 25.01
N GLU A 343 -2.85 11.75 25.07
CA GLU A 343 -3.61 11.91 26.32
C GLU A 343 -3.73 10.59 27.07
N VAL A 344 -4.08 9.50 26.40
CA VAL A 344 -4.16 8.17 26.98
C VAL A 344 -2.81 7.73 27.55
N LEU A 345 -1.72 7.95 26.81
CA LEU A 345 -0.35 7.59 27.22
C LEU A 345 0.14 8.41 28.41
N THR A 346 -0.23 9.68 28.48
CA THR A 346 0.16 10.57 29.60
C THR A 346 -0.69 10.41 30.84
N HIS A 347 -1.94 9.98 30.70
CA HIS A 347 -2.86 9.77 31.82
C HIS A 347 -2.45 8.58 32.70
N ASN A 348 -1.78 7.59 32.15
CA ASN A 348 -1.33 6.39 32.84
C ASN A 348 -0.02 6.60 33.64
N GLN A 349 0.60 7.78 33.55
CA GLN A 349 1.79 8.07 34.36
C GLN A 349 1.43 8.75 35.67
N GLU A 350 1.88 8.16 36.80
CA GLU A 350 1.71 8.72 38.13
C GLU A 350 2.53 10.01 38.30
N GLY A 351 1.88 11.15 38.17
CA GLY A 351 2.49 12.46 38.35
C GLY A 351 1.45 13.56 38.42
N GLY A 352 1.53 14.45 39.38
CA GLY A 352 0.64 15.61 39.50
C GLY A 352 0.73 16.51 38.28
N THR A 353 -0.07 17.60 38.25
CA THR A 353 -0.18 18.54 37.09
C THR A 353 1.17 19.03 36.53
N TRP A 354 2.19 19.21 37.40
CA TRP A 354 3.55 19.60 37.02
C TRP A 354 4.31 18.48 36.28
N GLY A 355 4.15 17.23 36.71
CA GLY A 355 4.77 16.08 36.05
C GLY A 355 4.20 15.86 34.64
N ARG A 356 2.89 16.04 34.47
CA ARG A 356 2.21 15.94 33.16
C ARG A 356 2.69 17.00 32.16
N GLN A 357 2.90 18.24 32.61
CA GLN A 357 3.35 19.32 31.74
C GLN A 357 4.79 19.10 31.28
N ALA A 358 5.69 18.69 32.18
CA ALA A 358 7.08 18.34 31.83
C ALA A 358 7.14 17.13 30.87
N THR A 359 6.26 16.14 31.05
CA THR A 359 6.17 14.99 30.15
C THR A 359 5.66 15.41 28.78
N ASN A 360 4.64 16.26 28.69
CA ASN A 360 4.13 16.77 27.43
C ASN A 360 5.19 17.57 26.65
N ASP A 361 5.94 18.43 27.32
CA ASP A 361 7.04 19.20 26.70
C ASP A 361 8.15 18.26 26.18
N LEU A 362 8.45 17.20 26.92
CA LEU A 362 9.43 16.21 26.53
C LEU A 362 8.94 15.40 25.31
N LEU A 363 7.66 14.98 25.29
CA LEU A 363 7.04 14.28 24.15
C LEU A 363 7.02 15.18 22.90
N ALA A 364 6.64 16.45 23.04
CA ALA A 364 6.67 17.42 21.96
C ALA A 364 8.08 17.62 21.37
N SER A 365 9.12 17.48 22.21
CA SER A 365 10.50 17.57 21.75
C SER A 365 10.95 16.35 20.90
N ARG A 366 10.36 15.18 21.12
CA ARG A 366 10.74 13.90 20.51
C ARG A 366 9.81 13.41 19.43
N ILE A 367 8.57 13.86 19.39
CA ILE A 367 7.59 13.54 18.33
C ILE A 367 7.53 14.71 17.36
N LYS A 368 7.82 14.45 16.11
CA LYS A 368 7.78 15.44 15.03
C LYS A 368 6.71 15.07 14.02
N ILE A 369 5.82 15.99 13.74
CA ILE A 369 4.79 15.86 12.71
C ILE A 369 5.38 16.39 11.40
N ARG A 370 5.35 15.59 10.34
CA ARG A 370 5.93 15.93 9.04
C ARG A 370 4.97 15.60 7.91
N SER A 371 4.87 16.49 6.95
CA SER A 371 4.19 16.20 5.69
C SER A 371 5.02 15.25 4.83
N MET A 372 4.38 14.27 4.20
CA MET A 372 5.04 13.34 3.26
C MET A 372 5.78 14.07 2.13
N ASN A 373 5.25 15.20 1.66
CA ASN A 373 5.84 15.98 0.58
C ASN A 373 7.20 16.57 0.98
N LEU A 374 7.35 16.99 2.23
CA LEU A 374 8.57 17.61 2.75
C LEU A 374 9.63 16.59 3.17
N MET A 375 9.28 15.30 3.27
CA MET A 375 10.26 14.23 3.47
C MET A 375 10.96 13.81 2.17
N ARG A 376 10.49 14.27 1.00
CA ARG A 376 11.14 13.99 -0.28
C ARG A 376 12.54 14.59 -0.31
N GLY A 377 13.51 13.82 -0.83
CA GLY A 377 14.91 14.24 -0.96
C GLY A 377 15.75 14.13 0.33
N ARG A 378 15.19 13.66 1.45
CA ARG A 378 15.92 13.48 2.72
C ARG A 378 16.01 11.99 3.07
N THR A 379 17.15 11.56 3.59
CA THR A 379 17.33 10.23 4.17
C THR A 379 17.00 10.30 5.66
N LEU A 380 16.20 9.35 6.13
CA LEU A 380 15.83 9.22 7.54
C LEU A 380 16.87 8.33 8.24
N LEU A 381 17.61 8.89 9.17
CA LEU A 381 18.67 8.16 9.92
C LEU A 381 18.29 8.06 11.39
N SER A 382 18.29 6.84 11.94
CA SER A 382 17.97 6.57 13.36
C SER A 382 16.61 7.17 13.75
N ARG A 383 15.57 6.91 12.95
CA ARG A 383 14.21 7.43 13.16
C ARG A 383 13.20 6.29 13.33
N TYR A 384 12.19 6.56 14.15
CA TYR A 384 10.99 5.74 14.22
C TYR A 384 9.89 6.48 13.46
N LEU A 385 9.54 6.00 12.27
CA LEU A 385 8.56 6.64 11.39
C LEU A 385 7.22 5.93 11.52
N ILE A 386 6.16 6.66 11.85
CA ILE A 386 4.78 6.19 11.81
C ILE A 386 4.09 6.85 10.61
N LEU A 387 3.60 6.03 9.70
CA LEU A 387 2.77 6.45 8.57
C LEU A 387 1.32 6.02 8.84
N ASP A 388 0.45 6.98 9.10
CA ASP A 388 -0.98 6.76 9.30
C ASP A 388 -1.75 6.85 7.98
N GLU A 389 -2.91 6.17 7.90
CA GLU A 389 -3.77 6.06 6.71
C GLU A 389 -3.02 5.56 5.46
N ALA A 390 -2.09 4.64 5.65
CA ALA A 390 -1.19 4.16 4.60
C ALA A 390 -1.91 3.48 3.43
N GLN A 391 -3.18 3.03 3.61
CA GLN A 391 -4.01 2.48 2.55
C GLN A 391 -4.29 3.48 1.42
N ASN A 392 -4.18 4.78 1.71
CA ASN A 392 -4.41 5.84 0.74
C ASN A 392 -3.20 6.13 -0.16
N LEU A 393 -2.11 5.42 0.00
CA LEU A 393 -0.93 5.54 -0.87
C LEU A 393 -0.99 4.59 -2.06
N THR A 394 -0.53 5.09 -3.21
CA THR A 394 -0.21 4.23 -4.35
C THR A 394 1.05 3.40 -4.06
N PRO A 395 1.27 2.26 -4.75
CA PRO A 395 2.51 1.49 -4.64
C PRO A 395 3.77 2.32 -4.89
N LYS A 396 3.71 3.29 -5.81
CA LYS A 396 4.81 4.20 -6.12
C LYS A 396 5.12 5.17 -4.98
N GLN A 397 4.09 5.72 -4.33
CA GLN A 397 4.25 6.58 -3.16
C GLN A 397 4.82 5.81 -1.98
N MET A 398 4.29 4.61 -1.71
CA MET A 398 4.79 3.70 -0.68
C MET A 398 6.27 3.37 -0.91
N LYS A 399 6.65 2.96 -2.13
CA LYS A 399 8.06 2.73 -2.49
C LYS A 399 8.92 3.97 -2.24
N THR A 400 8.44 5.15 -2.63
CA THR A 400 9.18 6.40 -2.46
C THR A 400 9.44 6.71 -0.99
N LEU A 401 8.49 6.40 -0.10
CA LEU A 401 8.65 6.57 1.35
C LEU A 401 9.64 5.55 1.92
N ILE A 402 9.44 4.25 1.65
CA ILE A 402 10.27 3.17 2.21
C ILE A 402 11.75 3.35 1.80
N THR A 403 12.01 3.75 0.57
CA THR A 403 13.39 3.98 0.09
C THR A 403 14.10 5.17 0.74
N ARG A 404 13.44 5.93 1.62
CA ARG A 404 14.04 6.99 2.44
C ARG A 404 14.62 6.47 3.77
N ALA A 405 14.26 5.24 4.16
CA ALA A 405 14.84 4.63 5.34
C ALA A 405 16.36 4.50 5.18
N GLY A 406 17.08 5.17 6.05
CA GLY A 406 18.52 4.98 6.22
C GLY A 406 18.82 4.05 7.40
N PRO A 407 20.10 3.85 7.73
CA PRO A 407 20.50 2.99 8.84
C PRO A 407 19.77 3.28 10.15
N CYS A 408 19.44 2.22 10.88
CA CYS A 408 18.76 2.25 12.17
C CYS A 408 17.40 2.99 12.13
N THR A 409 16.65 2.85 11.05
CA THR A 409 15.31 3.44 10.91
C THR A 409 14.27 2.34 10.85
N LYS A 410 13.23 2.45 11.69
CA LYS A 410 12.04 1.61 11.63
C LYS A 410 10.88 2.40 11.01
N ILE A 411 10.16 1.77 10.08
CA ILE A 411 8.95 2.31 9.46
C ILE A 411 7.76 1.47 9.90
N VAL A 412 6.74 2.12 10.43
CA VAL A 412 5.48 1.51 10.85
C VAL A 412 4.35 2.11 10.01
N CYS A 413 3.70 1.29 9.19
CA CYS A 413 2.57 1.70 8.36
C CYS A 413 1.26 1.22 9.00
N LEU A 414 0.36 2.14 9.27
CA LEU A 414 -0.96 1.90 9.85
C LEU A 414 -2.03 2.13 8.78
N GLY A 415 -3.03 1.28 8.71
CA GLY A 415 -4.10 1.48 7.75
C GLY A 415 -5.36 0.66 7.99
N ASN A 416 -6.42 1.06 7.30
CA ASN A 416 -7.67 0.34 7.16
C ASN A 416 -8.06 0.30 5.69
N VAL A 417 -7.95 -0.85 5.07
CA VAL A 417 -8.24 -1.01 3.63
C VAL A 417 -9.71 -0.83 3.26
N GLU A 418 -10.61 -0.96 4.23
CA GLU A 418 -12.03 -0.66 4.04
C GLU A 418 -12.30 0.86 3.90
N GLN A 419 -11.34 1.69 4.31
CA GLN A 419 -11.43 3.16 4.30
C GLN A 419 -10.41 3.76 3.32
N ILE A 420 -10.52 3.41 2.04
CA ILE A 420 -9.71 4.00 0.97
C ILE A 420 -10.45 5.20 0.39
N ASP A 421 -9.93 6.40 0.66
CA ASP A 421 -10.48 7.67 0.17
C ASP A 421 -9.82 8.14 -1.14
N THR A 422 -8.67 7.55 -1.50
CA THR A 422 -7.94 7.95 -2.70
C THR A 422 -8.65 7.42 -3.95
N PRO A 423 -9.06 8.29 -4.90
CA PRO A 423 -9.69 7.87 -6.14
C PRO A 423 -8.84 6.83 -6.90
N TYR A 424 -9.51 5.84 -7.48
CA TYR A 424 -8.92 4.75 -8.28
C TYR A 424 -8.03 3.77 -7.50
N LEU A 425 -7.88 3.90 -6.19
CA LEU A 425 -7.32 2.85 -5.35
C LEU A 425 -8.43 1.91 -4.87
N THR A 426 -8.09 0.64 -4.80
CA THR A 426 -8.92 -0.43 -4.24
C THR A 426 -8.12 -1.16 -3.16
N GLU A 427 -8.76 -2.03 -2.42
CA GLU A 427 -8.11 -2.89 -1.43
C GLU A 427 -6.92 -3.66 -2.02
N THR A 428 -7.05 -4.12 -3.26
CA THR A 428 -6.00 -4.92 -3.94
C THR A 428 -4.91 -4.07 -4.62
N THR A 429 -5.19 -2.77 -4.88
CA THR A 429 -4.24 -1.85 -5.56
C THR A 429 -3.60 -0.84 -4.61
N SER A 430 -4.00 -0.81 -3.35
CA SER A 430 -3.39 0.03 -2.32
C SER A 430 -1.90 -0.27 -2.16
N GLY A 431 -1.10 0.78 -2.00
CA GLY A 431 0.32 0.65 -1.73
C GLY A 431 0.62 -0.10 -0.43
N LEU A 432 -0.29 -0.05 0.55
CA LEU A 432 -0.17 -0.80 1.78
C LEU A 432 -0.34 -2.31 1.53
N THR A 433 -1.38 -2.72 0.82
CA THR A 433 -1.61 -4.13 0.42
C THR A 433 -0.44 -4.66 -0.41
N TYR A 434 0.03 -3.85 -1.35
CA TYR A 434 1.19 -4.18 -2.17
C TYR A 434 2.45 -4.38 -1.32
N ALA A 435 2.69 -3.54 -0.30
CA ALA A 435 3.82 -3.68 0.59
C ALA A 435 3.70 -4.94 1.45
N VAL A 436 2.53 -5.24 2.02
CA VAL A 436 2.30 -6.47 2.81
C VAL A 436 2.65 -7.71 1.98
N ASP A 437 2.13 -7.82 0.77
CA ASP A 437 2.39 -8.99 -0.08
C ASP A 437 3.88 -9.13 -0.47
N ARG A 438 4.54 -8.02 -0.83
CA ARG A 438 5.92 -8.05 -1.31
C ARG A 438 6.96 -8.23 -0.20
N PHE A 439 6.65 -7.79 1.01
CA PHE A 439 7.57 -7.86 2.14
C PHE A 439 7.41 -9.11 3.00
N LYS A 440 6.36 -9.91 2.84
CA LYS A 440 6.08 -11.11 3.68
C LYS A 440 7.25 -12.11 3.76
N ASN A 441 8.10 -12.18 2.74
CA ASN A 441 9.27 -13.05 2.70
C ASN A 441 10.57 -12.41 3.23
N TRP A 442 10.53 -11.12 3.59
CA TRP A 442 11.74 -10.43 4.06
C TRP A 442 11.89 -10.57 5.59
N PRO A 443 13.03 -11.09 6.08
CA PRO A 443 13.19 -11.39 7.53
C PRO A 443 13.17 -10.16 8.45
N HIS A 444 13.28 -8.95 7.92
CA HIS A 444 13.20 -7.70 8.68
C HIS A 444 11.86 -6.97 8.52
N SER A 445 10.81 -7.67 8.14
CA SER A 445 9.45 -7.15 8.09
C SER A 445 8.49 -8.00 8.90
N ALA A 446 7.44 -7.37 9.41
CA ALA A 446 6.31 -8.05 10.02
C ALA A 446 4.99 -7.39 9.62
N HIS A 447 3.96 -8.19 9.52
CA HIS A 447 2.60 -7.75 9.27
C HIS A 447 1.65 -8.32 10.30
N ILE A 448 0.72 -7.50 10.81
CA ILE A 448 -0.35 -7.96 11.70
C ILE A 448 -1.67 -7.32 11.29
N THR A 449 -2.68 -8.16 11.08
CA THR A 449 -4.06 -7.72 10.93
C THR A 449 -4.77 -7.79 12.27
N LEU A 450 -5.18 -6.65 12.80
CA LEU A 450 -5.94 -6.50 14.04
C LEU A 450 -7.42 -6.60 13.72
N ARG A 451 -8.05 -7.73 14.04
CA ARG A 451 -9.45 -8.02 13.70
C ARG A 451 -10.44 -7.51 14.73
N ARG A 452 -10.05 -7.46 16.01
CA ARG A 452 -10.92 -7.05 17.11
C ARG A 452 -10.63 -5.62 17.52
N GLY A 453 -11.61 -4.75 17.37
CA GLY A 453 -11.62 -3.42 17.97
C GLY A 453 -12.09 -3.49 19.41
N GLU A 454 -11.40 -2.81 20.31
CA GLU A 454 -11.85 -2.56 21.68
C GLU A 454 -12.72 -1.29 21.70
N ARG A 455 -13.88 -1.40 21.05
CA ARG A 455 -14.84 -0.28 20.93
C ARG A 455 -15.79 -0.23 22.13
N SER A 456 -16.47 0.90 22.28
CA SER A 456 -17.60 0.99 23.19
C SER A 456 -18.79 0.16 22.65
N ARG A 457 -19.66 -0.31 23.54
CA ARG A 457 -20.89 -1.02 23.14
C ARG A 457 -21.71 -0.27 22.08
N LEU A 458 -21.66 1.07 22.11
CA LEU A 458 -22.35 1.91 21.13
C LEU A 458 -21.68 1.82 19.74
N ALA A 459 -20.34 1.86 19.70
CA ALA A 459 -19.60 1.81 18.44
C ALA A 459 -19.66 0.42 17.79
N ASP A 460 -19.67 -0.66 18.58
CA ASP A 460 -19.86 -2.02 18.08
C ASP A 460 -21.25 -2.18 17.47
N TYR A 461 -22.30 -1.78 18.22
CA TYR A 461 -23.66 -1.85 17.72
C TYR A 461 -23.87 -1.02 16.45
N ALA A 462 -23.31 0.20 16.39
CA ALA A 462 -23.42 1.05 15.22
C ALA A 462 -22.75 0.43 13.98
N SER A 463 -21.62 -0.27 14.15
CA SER A 463 -20.94 -0.94 13.02
C SER A 463 -21.63 -2.23 12.55
N GLU A 464 -22.56 -2.79 13.33
CA GLU A 464 -23.39 -3.93 12.93
C GLU A 464 -24.70 -3.53 12.21
N VAL A 465 -25.21 -2.32 12.50
CA VAL A 465 -26.57 -1.93 12.13
C VAL A 465 -26.60 -0.83 11.06
N LEU A 466 -25.53 -0.06 10.91
CA LEU A 466 -25.36 1.03 9.96
C LEU A 466 -24.36 0.68 8.86
#